data_b214d6abee8194251c27c92ac37719c1
#
_entry.id   b214d6abee8194251c27c92ac37719c1
#
_cell.length_a   1.000
_cell.length_b   1.000
_cell.length_c   1.000
_cell.angle_alpha   90.00
_cell.angle_beta   90.00
_cell.angle_gamma   90.00
#
_symmetry.space_group_name_H-M   'P 1'
#
loop_
_entity.id
_entity.type
_entity.pdbx_description
1 polymer ?
#
loop_
_entity_poly.entity_id
_entity_poly.type
_entity_poly.pdbx_seq_one_letter_code
_entity_poly.pdbx_strand_id
1 'polypeptide(L)'
;MDTQSQNPSFVNDLFISYSRKDIDFARAIEKALKNYYPPKELSVPKRRLVVFRDEDDFTGVEYNQSLRSHLENSKKMLVICSPNARASEFVNEEIQLFAEIRGVENIIP
;
A
#
# COMPACT_ATOMS: atom_id res chain seq x y z
N MET A 1 17.60 -5.35 22.78
CA MET A 1 17.74 -5.12 22.15
C MET A 1 17.50 -4.70 21.32
N ASP A 2 17.03 -4.72 21.30
CA ASP A 2 16.96 -4.69 20.50
C ASP A 2 16.99 -3.91 19.51
N THR A 3 17.42 -3.95 19.19
CA THR A 3 17.79 -3.18 18.07
C THR A 3 16.74 -3.11 17.02
N GLN A 4 15.94 -4.07 16.92
CA GLN A 4 14.87 -4.09 15.96
C GLN A 4 13.90 -2.98 16.19
N SER A 5 13.80 -2.57 17.41
CA SER A 5 12.85 -1.52 17.74
C SER A 5 13.25 -0.20 17.12
N GLN A 6 14.54 -0.05 16.78
CA GLN A 6 15.00 1.17 16.17
C GLN A 6 14.69 1.20 14.69
N ASN A 7 14.47 0.04 14.13
CA ASN A 7 14.24 -0.11 12.72
C ASN A 7 12.99 -0.90 12.53
N PRO A 8 11.85 -0.25 12.58
CA PRO A 8 10.61 -0.99 12.45
C PRO A 8 10.58 -1.75 11.14
N SER A 9 10.28 -3.01 11.25
CA SER A 9 10.12 -3.85 10.09
C SER A 9 8.71 -3.68 9.58
N PHE A 10 8.60 -3.22 8.33
CA PHE A 10 7.31 -3.15 7.70
C PHE A 10 6.99 -4.50 7.10
N VAL A 11 5.77 -4.95 7.31
CA VAL A 11 5.30 -6.20 6.73
C VAL A 11 5.17 -6.06 5.23
N ASN A 12 4.66 -4.91 4.78
CA ASN A 12 4.43 -4.65 3.37
C ASN A 12 5.37 -3.60 2.84
N ASP A 13 5.86 -3.79 1.63
CA ASP A 13 6.59 -2.74 0.92
C ASP A 13 5.62 -1.72 0.35
N LEU A 14 4.49 -2.19 -0.15
CA LEU A 14 3.49 -1.34 -0.77
C LEU A 14 2.09 -1.70 -0.32
N PHE A 15 1.27 -0.69 -0.17
CA PHE A 15 -0.17 -0.80 0.00
C PHE A 15 -0.81 -0.18 -1.23
N ILE A 16 -1.63 -0.94 -1.95
CA ILE A 16 -2.28 -0.42 -3.15
C ILE A 16 -3.66 0.12 -2.79
N SER A 17 -3.83 1.41 -2.99
CA SER A 17 -5.10 2.10 -2.80
C SER A 17 -5.77 2.26 -4.17
N TYR A 18 -7.00 1.78 -4.29
CA TYR A 18 -7.68 1.78 -5.58
C TYR A 18 -9.18 1.72 -5.39
N SER A 19 -9.91 2.20 -6.40
CA SER A 19 -11.36 2.04 -6.43
C SER A 19 -11.70 0.61 -6.83
N ARG A 20 -12.71 0.02 -6.19
CA ARG A 20 -13.15 -1.34 -6.55
C ARG A 20 -13.58 -1.45 -8.01
N LYS A 21 -13.94 -0.34 -8.62
CA LYS A 21 -14.28 -0.33 -10.05
C LYS A 21 -13.07 -0.58 -10.93
N ASP A 22 -11.87 -0.39 -10.39
CA ASP A 22 -10.62 -0.61 -11.12
C ASP A 22 -9.94 -1.91 -10.71
N ILE A 23 -10.71 -2.89 -10.23
CA ILE A 23 -10.15 -4.12 -9.66
C ILE A 23 -9.26 -4.89 -10.64
N ASP A 24 -9.64 -4.96 -11.90
CA ASP A 24 -8.86 -5.71 -12.89
C ASP A 24 -7.51 -5.07 -13.10
N PHE A 25 -7.46 -3.75 -13.19
CA PHE A 25 -6.20 -3.04 -13.32
C PHE A 25 -5.36 -3.19 -12.07
N ALA A 26 -5.99 -3.08 -10.90
CA ALA A 26 -5.28 -3.23 -9.63
C ALA A 26 -4.66 -4.61 -9.50
N ARG A 27 -5.37 -5.65 -9.91
CA ARG A 27 -4.84 -7.01 -9.89
C ARG A 27 -3.66 -7.17 -10.83
N ALA A 28 -3.72 -6.55 -12.00
CA ALA A 28 -2.62 -6.61 -12.96
C ALA A 28 -1.37 -5.92 -12.41
N ILE A 29 -1.54 -4.76 -11.79
CA ILE A 29 -0.44 -4.04 -11.17
C ILE A 29 0.15 -4.85 -10.01
N GLU A 30 -0.71 -5.40 -9.17
CA GLU A 30 -0.25 -6.23 -8.06
C GLU A 30 0.60 -7.40 -8.55
N LYS A 31 0.13 -8.08 -9.57
CA LYS A 31 0.85 -9.23 -10.14
C LYS A 31 2.20 -8.81 -10.69
N ALA A 32 2.23 -7.70 -11.43
CA ALA A 32 3.48 -7.20 -12.00
C ALA A 32 4.49 -6.85 -10.92
N LEU A 33 4.03 -6.18 -9.85
CA LEU A 33 4.91 -5.79 -8.76
C LEU A 33 5.44 -6.99 -8.00
N LYS A 34 4.58 -7.98 -7.75
CA LYS A 34 5.00 -9.17 -7.01
C LYS A 34 6.00 -10.02 -7.79
N ASN A 35 5.94 -9.95 -9.10
CA ASN A 35 6.84 -10.73 -9.96
C ASN A 35 8.10 -9.97 -10.36
N TYR A 36 8.20 -8.71 -9.98
CA TYR A 36 9.36 -7.91 -10.30
C TYR A 36 10.56 -8.34 -9.46
N TYR A 37 11.71 -8.45 -10.12
CA TYR A 37 12.95 -8.74 -9.43
C TYR A 37 14.00 -7.74 -9.91
N PRO A 38 14.64 -7.00 -9.00
CA PRO A 38 15.57 -5.94 -9.41
C PRO A 38 16.73 -6.48 -10.23
N PRO A 39 17.16 -5.76 -11.26
CA PRO A 39 18.36 -6.14 -12.00
C PRO A 39 19.59 -6.16 -11.10
N LYS A 40 20.58 -6.98 -11.48
CA LYS A 40 21.79 -7.12 -10.69
C LYS A 40 22.55 -5.81 -10.54
N GLU A 41 22.41 -4.94 -11.52
CA GLU A 41 23.13 -3.67 -11.54
C GLU A 41 22.61 -2.67 -10.50
N LEU A 42 21.40 -2.86 -10.02
CA LEU A 42 20.85 -1.94 -9.05
C LEU A 42 21.31 -2.26 -7.65
N SER A 43 21.62 -1.20 -6.91
CA SER A 43 22.05 -1.32 -5.51
C SER A 43 20.86 -1.38 -4.57
N VAL A 44 20.00 -2.36 -4.78
CA VAL A 44 18.80 -2.54 -3.96
C VAL A 44 18.72 -4.00 -3.53
N PRO A 45 17.98 -4.29 -2.46
CA PRO A 45 17.81 -5.68 -2.04
C PRO A 45 17.24 -6.54 -3.15
N LYS A 46 17.81 -7.71 -3.34
CA LYS A 46 17.41 -8.65 -4.39
C LYS A 46 16.33 -9.58 -3.87
N ARG A 47 15.15 -9.05 -3.62
CA ARG A 47 14.03 -9.83 -3.16
C ARG A 47 12.75 -9.30 -3.80
N ARG A 48 11.74 -10.13 -3.76
CA ARG A 48 10.45 -9.72 -4.29
C ARG A 48 9.76 -8.77 -3.34
N LEU A 49 8.95 -7.90 -3.90
CA LEU A 49 8.18 -6.94 -3.11
C LEU A 49 7.02 -7.65 -2.42
N VAL A 50 6.74 -7.22 -1.21
CA VAL A 50 5.54 -7.64 -0.50
C VAL A 50 4.50 -6.56 -0.71
N VAL A 51 3.44 -6.92 -1.43
CA VAL A 51 2.41 -5.98 -1.85
C VAL A 51 1.08 -6.37 -1.23
N PHE A 52 0.42 -5.42 -0.61
CA PHE A 52 -0.90 -5.63 -0.03
C PHE A 52 -1.95 -4.88 -0.85
N ARG A 53 -2.99 -5.58 -1.22
CA ARG A 53 -4.14 -4.99 -1.87
C ARG A 53 -5.38 -5.49 -1.12
N ASP A 54 -6.12 -4.56 -0.55
CA ASP A 54 -7.29 -4.91 0.23
C ASP A 54 -8.42 -5.34 -0.69
N GLU A 55 -8.91 -6.56 -0.49
CA GLU A 55 -10.03 -7.09 -1.27
C GLU A 55 -11.33 -7.06 -0.50
N ASP A 56 -11.25 -6.80 0.79
CA ASP A 56 -12.42 -6.89 1.65
C ASP A 56 -13.20 -5.58 1.65
N ASP A 57 -14.51 -5.72 1.78
CA ASP A 57 -15.39 -4.56 1.89
C ASP A 57 -15.77 -4.38 3.34
N PHE A 58 -14.79 -4.07 4.16
CA PHE A 58 -15.05 -3.79 5.56
C PHE A 58 -15.73 -2.45 5.72
N THR A 59 -16.59 -2.34 6.73
CA THR A 59 -17.21 -1.08 7.06
C THR A 59 -17.16 -0.88 8.56
N GLY A 60 -17.26 0.38 8.97
CA GLY A 60 -17.36 0.70 10.38
C GLY A 60 -16.04 0.57 11.12
N VAL A 61 -16.14 0.25 12.40
CA VAL A 61 -14.99 0.23 13.31
C VAL A 61 -13.97 -0.82 12.90
N GLU A 62 -14.46 -1.99 12.51
CA GLU A 62 -13.55 -3.07 12.11
C GLU A 62 -12.72 -2.67 10.90
N TYR A 63 -13.35 -2.02 9.93
CA TYR A 63 -12.64 -1.55 8.75
C TYR A 63 -11.55 -0.56 9.15
N ASN A 64 -11.90 0.40 10.00
CA ASN A 64 -10.95 1.43 10.39
C ASN A 64 -9.75 0.87 11.13
N GLN A 65 -9.98 -0.09 12.03
CA GLN A 65 -8.90 -0.72 12.77
C GLN A 65 -7.99 -1.53 11.87
N SER A 66 -8.59 -2.31 10.99
CA SER A 66 -7.84 -3.13 10.06
C SER A 66 -7.06 -2.28 9.09
N LEU A 67 -7.69 -1.24 8.55
CA LEU A 67 -7.05 -0.33 7.63
C LEU A 67 -5.84 0.34 8.27
N ARG A 68 -6.01 0.89 9.47
CA ARG A 68 -4.91 1.56 10.14
C ARG A 68 -3.73 0.62 10.35
N SER A 69 -4.01 -0.61 10.75
CA SER A 69 -2.96 -1.60 10.96
C SER A 69 -2.18 -1.88 9.68
N HIS A 70 -2.88 -2.05 8.57
CA HIS A 70 -2.22 -2.31 7.30
C HIS A 70 -1.41 -1.11 6.83
N LEU A 71 -1.94 0.09 7.02
CA LEU A 71 -1.22 1.31 6.63
C LEU A 71 0.03 1.51 7.48
N GLU A 72 -0.07 1.26 8.78
CA GLU A 72 1.09 1.39 9.67
C GLU A 72 2.18 0.40 9.32
N ASN A 73 1.81 -0.74 8.76
CA ASN A 73 2.75 -1.80 8.40
C ASN A 73 3.23 -1.75 6.96
N SER A 74 2.92 -0.68 6.25
CA SER A 74 3.32 -0.51 4.86
C SER A 74 4.30 0.63 4.72
N LYS A 75 5.36 0.42 3.96
CA LYS A 75 6.36 1.45 3.74
C LYS A 75 5.83 2.58 2.89
N LYS A 76 5.17 2.22 1.79
CA LYS A 76 4.68 3.19 0.82
C LYS A 76 3.28 2.82 0.38
N MET A 77 2.55 3.83 -0.08
CA MET A 77 1.23 3.63 -0.65
C MET A 77 1.29 3.94 -2.14
N LEU A 78 0.84 3.00 -2.95
CA LEU A 78 0.69 3.21 -4.38
C LEU A 78 -0.78 3.49 -4.65
N VAL A 79 -1.07 4.65 -5.22
CA VAL A 79 -2.44 5.06 -5.51
C VAL A 79 -2.69 4.91 -7.00
N ILE A 80 -3.72 4.13 -7.34
CA ILE A 80 -4.15 4.02 -8.73
C ILE A 80 -5.04 5.22 -9.01
N CYS A 81 -4.48 6.20 -9.70
CA CYS A 81 -5.16 7.47 -9.96
C CYS A 81 -6.05 7.34 -11.20
N SER A 82 -7.33 7.24 -10.97
CA SER A 82 -8.32 7.10 -12.03
C SER A 82 -9.51 8.01 -11.70
N PRO A 83 -10.40 8.25 -12.64
CA PRO A 83 -11.64 8.97 -12.32
C PRO A 83 -12.44 8.26 -11.23
N ASN A 84 -12.42 6.92 -11.22
CA ASN A 84 -13.10 6.15 -10.19
C ASN A 84 -12.47 6.38 -8.82
N ALA A 85 -11.14 6.41 -8.75
CA ALA A 85 -10.44 6.65 -7.51
C ALA A 85 -10.74 8.05 -6.98
N ARG A 86 -10.78 9.02 -7.87
CA ARG A 86 -11.05 10.39 -7.49
C ARG A 86 -12.41 10.52 -6.82
N ALA A 87 -13.38 9.75 -7.28
CA ALA A 87 -14.73 9.78 -6.75
C ALA A 87 -14.92 8.86 -5.56
N SER A 88 -13.93 8.08 -5.21
CA SER A 88 -14.04 7.07 -4.14
C SER A 88 -13.75 7.66 -2.78
N GLU A 89 -14.70 7.55 -1.88
CA GLU A 89 -14.49 7.98 -0.50
C GLU A 89 -13.45 7.11 0.18
N PHE A 90 -13.42 5.82 -0.13
CA PHE A 90 -12.44 4.89 0.46
C PHE A 90 -11.03 5.27 0.08
N VAL A 91 -10.79 5.55 -1.20
CA VAL A 91 -9.46 5.93 -1.65
C VAL A 91 -9.01 7.22 -0.98
N ASN A 92 -9.91 8.20 -0.92
CA ASN A 92 -9.57 9.49 -0.32
C ASN A 92 -9.29 9.36 1.17
N GLU A 93 -10.04 8.53 1.88
CA GLU A 93 -9.80 8.28 3.29
C GLU A 93 -8.46 7.58 3.51
N GLU A 94 -8.16 6.60 2.66
CA GLU A 94 -6.89 5.87 2.76
C GLU A 94 -5.71 6.80 2.55
N ILE A 95 -5.79 7.68 1.56
CA ILE A 95 -4.74 8.65 1.28
C ILE A 95 -4.54 9.57 2.47
N GLN A 96 -5.63 10.12 2.99
CA GLN A 96 -5.55 11.02 4.14
C GLN A 96 -4.93 10.34 5.34
N LEU A 97 -5.38 9.14 5.65
CA LEU A 97 -4.90 8.43 6.81
C LEU A 97 -3.42 8.07 6.66
N PHE A 98 -3.04 7.61 5.49
CA PHE A 98 -1.64 7.25 5.25
C PHE A 98 -0.73 8.49 5.34
N ALA A 99 -1.21 9.63 4.81
CA ALA A 99 -0.45 10.87 4.90
C ALA A 99 -0.21 11.26 6.36
N GLU A 100 -1.20 11.05 7.22
CA GLU A 100 -1.06 11.35 8.64
C GLU A 100 -0.10 10.40 9.34
N ILE A 101 -0.14 9.13 8.98
CA ILE A 101 0.67 8.10 9.65
C ILE A 101 2.10 8.11 9.14
N ARG A 102 2.29 8.17 7.82
CA ARG A 102 3.59 7.97 7.20
C ARG A 102 4.14 9.19 6.48
N GLY A 103 3.30 10.18 6.17
CA GLY A 103 3.71 11.35 5.42
C GLY A 103 3.44 11.21 3.94
N VAL A 104 3.18 12.37 3.30
CA VAL A 104 2.84 12.41 1.87
C VAL A 104 3.99 11.96 0.99
N GLU A 105 5.22 12.08 1.47
CA GLU A 105 6.40 11.69 0.69
C GLU A 105 6.45 10.19 0.44
N ASN A 106 5.67 9.42 1.17
CA ASN A 106 5.61 7.97 1.00
C ASN A 106 4.44 7.51 0.14
N ILE A 107 3.75 8.44 -0.47
CA ILE A 107 2.63 8.15 -1.37
C ILE A 107 3.10 8.25 -2.82
N ILE A 108 2.86 7.19 -3.58
CA ILE A 108 3.23 7.11 -5.00
C ILE A 108 1.95 7.17 -5.82
N PRO A 109 1.74 8.26 -6.57
CA PRO A 109 0.55 8.36 -7.42
C PRO A 109 0.66 7.53 -8.69
#